data_8533b020771743fdc310c2ed854017fb
#
_entry.id   8533b020771743fdc310c2ed854017fb
#
_cell.length_a   1.000
_cell.length_b   1.000
_cell.length_c   1.000
_cell.angle_alpha   90.00
_cell.angle_beta   90.00
_cell.angle_gamma   90.00
#
_symmetry.space_group_name_H-M   'P 1'
#
loop_
_entity.id
_entity.type
_entity.pdbx_description
1 polymer ?
#
loop_
_entity_poly.entity_id
_entity_poly.type
_entity_poly.pdbx_seq_one_letter_code
_entity_poly.pdbx_strand_id
1 'polypeptide(L)'
;MSPLSSVARERLHTRRVSYEGFRREDGLFDIDARLLDTKDHDYPLATGNRTTAEPVHQMAIRVTINTKFDVLNIDAETVDMPYPDVCNRITPDYKKLIGANLLRGFRKSIAEQLGGIKGCTHLSELLGYLPTAAVQTFAGLKRETDGWADKKPFQLDACHALRTDSQAVQMYYPKWYTGASVGESA
;
A
#
# COMPACT_ATOMS: atom_id res chain seq x y z
N MET A 1 24.55 -2.73 1.17
CA MET A 1 24.85 -1.65 0.19
C MET A 1 24.33 -2.08 -1.16
N SER A 2 23.55 -1.25 -1.85
CA SER A 2 23.03 -1.58 -3.18
C SER A 2 24.12 -1.36 -4.24
N PRO A 3 24.44 -2.34 -5.09
CA PRO A 3 25.46 -2.24 -6.11
C PRO A 3 24.99 -1.51 -7.38
N LEU A 4 23.90 -0.72 -7.30
CA LEU A 4 23.21 -0.19 -8.47
C LEU A 4 23.91 0.97 -9.18
N SER A 5 25.03 1.52 -8.68
CA SER A 5 25.80 2.54 -9.39
C SER A 5 27.22 2.64 -8.89
N SER A 6 28.19 2.64 -9.80
CA SER A 6 29.63 2.93 -9.57
C SER A 6 29.97 4.42 -9.76
N VAL A 7 29.01 5.23 -10.19
CA VAL A 7 29.20 6.66 -10.46
C VAL A 7 28.93 7.46 -9.19
N ALA A 8 29.75 8.45 -8.90
CA ALA A 8 29.54 9.40 -7.80
C ALA A 8 28.19 10.11 -8.00
N ARG A 9 27.41 10.19 -6.92
CA ARG A 9 26.08 10.80 -6.94
C ARG A 9 25.80 11.54 -5.65
N GLU A 10 25.07 12.63 -5.76
CA GLU A 10 24.58 13.43 -4.66
C GLU A 10 23.12 13.07 -4.40
N ARG A 11 22.74 12.97 -3.12
CA ARG A 11 21.34 12.77 -2.75
C ARG A 11 20.64 14.12 -2.68
N LEU A 12 19.57 14.28 -3.46
CA LEU A 12 18.80 15.53 -3.54
C LEU A 12 17.46 15.48 -2.82
N HIS A 13 16.92 14.26 -2.63
CA HIS A 13 15.58 14.06 -2.08
C HIS A 13 15.46 12.67 -1.47
N THR A 14 14.72 12.58 -0.39
CA THR A 14 14.32 11.29 0.20
C THR A 14 12.81 11.27 0.38
N ARG A 15 12.14 10.25 -0.19
CA ARG A 15 10.76 9.90 0.16
C ARG A 15 10.77 8.63 0.98
N ARG A 16 10.18 8.70 2.16
CA ARG A 16 9.90 7.53 3.01
C ARG A 16 8.42 7.28 3.02
N VAL A 17 8.05 6.02 2.76
CA VAL A 17 6.67 5.56 2.83
C VAL A 17 6.64 4.32 3.70
N SER A 18 5.71 4.28 4.65
CA SER A 18 5.49 3.13 5.53
C SER A 18 4.03 2.73 5.53
N TYR A 19 3.79 1.44 5.73
CA TYR A 19 2.48 0.86 5.93
C TYR A 19 2.53 -0.04 7.16
N GLU A 20 1.56 0.13 8.06
CA GLU A 20 1.46 -0.63 9.29
C GLU A 20 0.02 -1.15 9.42
N GLY A 21 -0.12 -2.45 9.68
CA GLY A 21 -1.43 -3.10 9.84
C GLY A 21 -1.71 -3.43 11.29
N PHE A 22 -2.90 -3.11 11.76
CA PHE A 22 -3.33 -3.32 13.15
C PHE A 22 -4.63 -4.11 13.19
N ARG A 23 -4.72 -5.06 14.12
CA ARG A 23 -5.99 -5.67 14.52
C ARG A 23 -6.55 -4.90 15.70
N ARG A 24 -7.80 -4.47 15.59
CA ARG A 24 -8.53 -3.75 16.62
C ARG A 24 -9.27 -4.72 17.57
N GLU A 25 -9.61 -4.25 18.74
CA GLU A 25 -10.38 -5.02 19.74
C GLU A 25 -11.83 -5.27 19.29
N ASP A 26 -12.39 -4.38 18.45
CA ASP A 26 -13.73 -4.51 17.88
C ASP A 26 -13.80 -5.46 16.66
N GLY A 27 -12.70 -6.16 16.35
CA GLY A 27 -12.62 -7.13 15.27
C GLY A 27 -12.37 -6.54 13.88
N LEU A 28 -12.23 -5.21 13.77
CA LEU A 28 -11.83 -4.53 12.56
C LEU A 28 -10.30 -4.45 12.42
N PHE A 29 -9.85 -3.90 11.31
CA PHE A 29 -8.42 -3.72 11.02
C PHE A 29 -8.16 -2.32 10.51
N ASP A 30 -7.10 -1.70 11.02
CA ASP A 30 -6.60 -0.44 10.52
C ASP A 30 -5.32 -0.69 9.70
N ILE A 31 -5.22 -0.02 8.56
CA ILE A 31 -3.99 0.08 7.79
C ILE A 31 -3.58 1.55 7.79
N ASP A 32 -2.50 1.85 8.49
CA ASP A 32 -1.89 3.17 8.52
C ASP A 32 -0.86 3.27 7.39
N ALA A 33 -0.95 4.34 6.62
CA ALA A 33 0.05 4.70 5.61
C ALA A 33 0.60 6.09 5.90
N ARG A 34 1.91 6.25 5.81
CA ARG A 34 2.62 7.51 6.08
C ARG A 34 3.58 7.82 4.95
N LEU A 35 3.67 9.09 4.62
CA LEU A 35 4.63 9.62 3.64
C LEU A 35 5.39 10.78 4.28
N LEU A 36 6.71 10.78 4.08
CA LEU A 36 7.61 11.86 4.47
C LEU A 36 8.56 12.17 3.31
N ASP A 37 8.48 13.39 2.80
CA ASP A 37 9.42 13.94 1.81
C ASP A 37 10.37 14.93 2.46
N THR A 38 11.68 14.74 2.28
CA THR A 38 12.72 15.66 2.73
C THR A 38 13.70 15.97 1.61
N LYS A 39 14.30 17.16 1.65
CA LYS A 39 15.40 17.59 0.79
C LYS A 39 16.71 17.60 1.57
N ASP A 40 17.81 17.35 0.88
CA ASP A 40 19.16 17.42 1.47
C ASP A 40 19.79 18.82 1.32
N HIS A 41 19.02 19.79 0.90
CA HIS A 41 19.40 21.22 0.76
C HIS A 41 18.18 22.08 1.07
N ASP A 42 18.43 23.36 1.33
CA ASP A 42 17.36 24.32 1.50
C ASP A 42 16.55 24.43 0.21
N TYR A 43 15.23 24.38 0.34
CA TYR A 43 14.32 24.28 -0.78
C TYR A 43 13.37 25.49 -0.84
N PRO A 44 13.53 26.37 -1.87
CA PRO A 44 12.64 27.50 -2.05
C PRO A 44 11.27 27.06 -2.56
N LEU A 45 10.23 27.52 -1.88
CA LEU A 45 8.82 27.43 -2.28
C LEU A 45 8.24 28.81 -2.51
N ALA A 46 7.15 28.91 -3.24
CA ALA A 46 6.41 30.17 -3.37
C ALA A 46 5.89 30.71 -2.02
N THR A 47 5.73 29.83 -1.03
CA THR A 47 5.26 30.14 0.33
C THR A 47 6.39 30.40 1.33
N GLY A 48 7.64 30.42 0.91
CA GLY A 48 8.84 30.62 1.74
C GLY A 48 9.84 29.46 1.62
N ASN A 49 11.03 29.65 2.17
CA ASN A 49 12.06 28.61 2.15
C ASN A 49 11.76 27.52 3.17
N ARG A 50 12.03 26.27 2.80
CA ARG A 50 12.16 25.14 3.71
C ARG A 50 13.63 24.81 3.91
N THR A 51 14.04 24.65 5.14
CA THR A 51 15.38 24.19 5.47
C THR A 51 15.50 22.68 5.33
N THR A 52 16.72 22.17 5.27
CA THR A 52 17.00 20.72 5.23
C THR A 52 16.35 19.93 6.36
N ALA A 53 16.06 20.55 7.51
CA ALA A 53 15.43 19.92 8.66
C ALA A 53 13.90 19.82 8.54
N GLU A 54 13.31 20.58 7.61
CA GLU A 54 11.86 20.69 7.48
C GLU A 54 11.33 19.78 6.37
N PRO A 55 10.29 18.96 6.64
CA PRO A 55 9.63 18.20 5.59
C PRO A 55 9.00 19.09 4.52
N VAL A 56 9.09 18.68 3.26
CA VAL A 56 8.30 19.29 2.18
C VAL A 56 6.86 18.77 2.23
N HIS A 57 6.73 17.46 2.48
CA HIS A 57 5.43 16.81 2.71
C HIS A 57 5.56 15.84 3.89
N GLN A 58 4.60 15.91 4.79
CA GLN A 58 4.35 14.89 5.80
C GLN A 58 2.86 14.61 5.85
N MET A 59 2.48 13.41 5.48
CA MET A 59 1.08 13.02 5.31
C MET A 59 0.84 11.64 5.89
N ALA A 60 -0.38 11.42 6.36
CA ALA A 60 -0.84 10.14 6.85
C ALA A 60 -2.25 9.85 6.38
N ILE A 61 -2.55 8.57 6.22
CA ILE A 61 -3.90 8.08 5.97
C ILE A 61 -4.11 6.79 6.74
N ARG A 62 -5.24 6.67 7.44
CA ARG A 62 -5.71 5.45 8.08
C ARG A 62 -6.93 4.94 7.35
N VAL A 63 -6.92 3.67 6.99
CA VAL A 63 -8.07 3.00 6.37
C VAL A 63 -8.52 1.87 7.28
N THR A 64 -9.75 1.95 7.80
CA THR A 64 -10.38 0.90 8.59
C THR A 64 -11.13 -0.05 7.67
N ILE A 65 -10.88 -1.34 7.80
CA ILE A 65 -11.48 -2.39 6.97
C ILE A 65 -12.04 -3.54 7.81
N ASN A 66 -12.97 -4.28 7.22
CA ASN A 66 -13.44 -5.56 7.76
C ASN A 66 -12.62 -6.75 7.20
N THR A 67 -12.94 -7.97 7.64
CA THR A 67 -12.32 -9.22 7.16
C THR A 67 -12.56 -9.53 5.68
N LYS A 68 -13.49 -8.84 5.03
CA LYS A 68 -13.77 -8.95 3.58
C LYS A 68 -13.03 -7.89 2.77
N PHE A 69 -12.19 -7.06 3.42
CA PHE A 69 -11.45 -5.93 2.84
C PHE A 69 -12.36 -4.77 2.37
N ASP A 70 -13.59 -4.68 2.87
CA ASP A 70 -14.45 -3.53 2.60
C ASP A 70 -14.00 -2.35 3.48
N VAL A 71 -13.90 -1.18 2.88
CA VAL A 71 -13.50 0.07 3.55
C VAL A 71 -14.68 0.60 4.35
N LEU A 72 -14.50 0.71 5.66
CA LEU A 72 -15.53 1.19 6.61
C LEU A 72 -15.28 2.62 7.06
N ASN A 73 -14.02 3.03 7.13
CA ASN A 73 -13.64 4.42 7.43
C ASN A 73 -12.31 4.78 6.76
N ILE A 74 -12.12 6.08 6.50
CA ILE A 74 -10.85 6.67 6.07
C ILE A 74 -10.67 7.98 6.80
N ASP A 75 -9.51 8.14 7.43
CA ASP A 75 -9.03 9.39 8.00
C ASP A 75 -7.71 9.77 7.33
N ALA A 76 -7.65 10.98 6.78
CA ALA A 76 -6.48 11.51 6.10
C ALA A 76 -6.00 12.79 6.79
N GLU A 77 -4.69 12.92 6.92
CA GLU A 77 -4.04 14.05 7.55
C GLU A 77 -2.88 14.56 6.68
N THR A 78 -2.74 15.88 6.64
CA THR A 78 -1.59 16.55 6.03
C THR A 78 -0.95 17.46 7.09
N VAL A 79 0.21 17.05 7.58
CA VAL A 79 0.95 17.72 8.65
C VAL A 79 1.84 18.82 8.07
N ASP A 80 2.72 18.44 7.11
CA ASP A 80 3.55 19.36 6.36
C ASP A 80 3.17 19.36 4.88
N MET A 81 3.12 20.56 4.30
CA MET A 81 2.65 20.78 2.93
C MET A 81 3.24 22.08 2.35
N PRO A 82 3.42 22.15 1.01
CA PRO A 82 3.91 23.36 0.35
C PRO A 82 2.95 24.55 0.41
N TYR A 83 1.63 24.28 0.46
CA TYR A 83 0.59 25.30 0.40
C TYR A 83 -0.37 25.13 1.60
N PRO A 84 -0.02 25.69 2.79
CA PRO A 84 -0.89 25.66 3.97
C PRO A 84 -2.28 26.21 3.66
N ASP A 85 -3.30 25.71 4.37
CA ASP A 85 -4.71 26.10 4.22
C ASP A 85 -5.34 25.81 2.83
N VAL A 86 -4.57 25.21 1.92
CA VAL A 86 -5.06 24.76 0.61
C VAL A 86 -4.94 23.25 0.48
N CYS A 87 -3.72 22.71 0.67
CA CYS A 87 -3.48 21.28 0.50
C CYS A 87 -4.26 20.39 1.48
N ASN A 88 -4.48 20.85 2.71
CA ASN A 88 -5.20 20.10 3.73
C ASN A 88 -6.72 20.07 3.54
N ARG A 89 -7.29 20.98 2.73
CA ARG A 89 -8.76 21.03 2.50
C ARG A 89 -9.31 19.80 1.80
N ILE A 90 -8.47 19.06 1.08
CA ILE A 90 -8.89 17.88 0.33
C ILE A 90 -9.03 16.62 1.20
N THR A 91 -8.50 16.61 2.43
CA THR A 91 -8.45 15.40 3.27
C THR A 91 -9.83 14.80 3.56
N PRO A 92 -10.92 15.56 3.79
CA PRO A 92 -12.25 14.99 4.00
C PRO A 92 -12.80 14.23 2.80
N ASP A 93 -12.36 14.57 1.59
CA ASP A 93 -12.83 13.97 0.35
C ASP A 93 -12.42 12.49 0.21
N TYR A 94 -11.40 12.06 0.95
CA TYR A 94 -10.95 10.67 0.97
C TYR A 94 -12.02 9.72 1.53
N LYS A 95 -12.97 10.21 2.32
CA LYS A 95 -14.15 9.45 2.78
C LYS A 95 -15.07 8.99 1.66
N LYS A 96 -14.95 9.54 0.44
CA LYS A 96 -15.69 9.06 -0.75
C LYS A 96 -15.36 7.60 -1.10
N LEU A 97 -14.23 7.07 -0.62
CA LEU A 97 -13.86 5.67 -0.82
C LEU A 97 -14.47 4.70 0.21
N ILE A 98 -15.23 5.19 1.19
CA ILE A 98 -16.00 4.32 2.10
C ILE A 98 -16.99 3.48 1.28
N GLY A 99 -17.03 2.17 1.56
CA GLY A 99 -17.82 1.20 0.78
C GLY A 99 -17.03 0.55 -0.38
N ALA A 100 -15.89 1.10 -0.78
CA ALA A 100 -15.01 0.42 -1.73
C ALA A 100 -14.40 -0.84 -1.12
N ASN A 101 -13.86 -1.73 -1.96
CA ASN A 101 -13.18 -2.93 -1.49
C ASN A 101 -11.72 -2.92 -1.93
N LEU A 102 -10.77 -3.08 -0.99
CA LEU A 102 -9.33 -2.97 -1.27
C LEU A 102 -8.84 -3.95 -2.35
N LEU A 103 -9.43 -5.14 -2.44
CA LEU A 103 -8.99 -6.18 -3.39
C LEU A 103 -9.76 -6.16 -4.71
N ARG A 104 -10.85 -5.40 -4.80
CA ARG A 104 -11.73 -5.39 -5.97
C ARG A 104 -11.99 -3.95 -6.45
N GLY A 105 -11.32 -3.58 -7.54
CA GLY A 105 -11.54 -2.30 -8.19
C GLY A 105 -11.07 -1.06 -7.44
N PHE A 106 -10.33 -1.19 -6.34
CA PHE A 106 -9.93 -0.07 -5.48
C PHE A 106 -9.17 1.03 -6.23
N ARG A 107 -8.21 0.65 -7.08
CA ARG A 107 -7.46 1.62 -7.89
C ARG A 107 -8.36 2.39 -8.88
N LYS A 108 -9.38 1.73 -9.42
CA LYS A 108 -10.38 2.37 -10.27
C LYS A 108 -11.19 3.37 -9.46
N SER A 109 -11.66 3.01 -8.27
CA SER A 109 -12.37 3.90 -7.36
C SER A 109 -11.53 5.13 -6.99
N ILE A 110 -10.24 4.97 -6.71
CA ILE A 110 -9.32 6.10 -6.47
C ILE A 110 -9.28 7.02 -7.69
N ALA A 111 -9.08 6.49 -8.89
CA ALA A 111 -8.97 7.29 -10.10
C ALA A 111 -10.26 8.07 -10.40
N GLU A 112 -11.42 7.47 -10.19
CA GLU A 112 -12.72 8.07 -10.46
C GLU A 112 -13.08 9.16 -9.42
N GLN A 113 -12.83 8.89 -8.13
CA GLN A 113 -13.26 9.75 -7.02
C GLN A 113 -12.23 10.83 -6.68
N LEU A 114 -10.94 10.54 -6.82
CA LEU A 114 -9.82 11.34 -6.32
C LEU A 114 -8.75 11.62 -7.38
N GLY A 115 -9.01 11.29 -8.64
CA GLY A 115 -8.06 11.51 -9.73
C GLY A 115 -7.89 12.99 -10.11
N GLY A 116 -6.69 13.40 -10.47
CA GLY A 116 -6.37 14.76 -10.89
C GLY A 116 -6.67 15.79 -9.80
N ILE A 117 -7.42 16.83 -10.16
CA ILE A 117 -7.77 17.94 -9.26
C ILE A 117 -8.78 17.55 -8.14
N LYS A 118 -9.31 16.34 -8.18
CA LYS A 118 -10.25 15.83 -7.17
C LYS A 118 -9.56 15.30 -5.91
N GLY A 119 -8.23 15.18 -5.90
CA GLY A 119 -7.46 14.62 -4.80
C GLY A 119 -6.05 15.20 -4.71
N CYS A 120 -5.32 14.80 -3.70
CA CYS A 120 -3.90 15.08 -3.55
C CYS A 120 -3.09 13.91 -4.13
N THR A 121 -2.13 14.18 -5.01
CA THR A 121 -1.27 13.15 -5.63
C THR A 121 -0.61 12.27 -4.57
N HIS A 122 -0.05 12.86 -3.52
CA HIS A 122 0.68 12.14 -2.48
C HIS A 122 -0.22 11.20 -1.65
N LEU A 123 -1.39 11.69 -1.21
CA LEU A 123 -2.36 10.87 -0.48
C LEU A 123 -2.94 9.76 -1.38
N SER A 124 -3.19 10.06 -2.66
CA SER A 124 -3.69 9.07 -3.62
C SER A 124 -2.65 7.98 -3.94
N GLU A 125 -1.35 8.34 -3.98
CA GLU A 125 -0.25 7.37 -4.10
C GLU A 125 -0.19 6.44 -2.87
N LEU A 126 -0.36 6.97 -1.66
CA LEU A 126 -0.43 6.15 -0.44
C LEU A 126 -1.54 5.09 -0.54
N LEU A 127 -2.71 5.45 -1.04
CA LEU A 127 -3.82 4.52 -1.23
C LEU A 127 -3.50 3.40 -2.23
N GLY A 128 -2.66 3.66 -3.22
CA GLY A 128 -2.34 2.72 -4.29
C GLY A 128 -1.68 1.42 -3.83
N TYR A 129 -0.97 1.44 -2.70
CA TYR A 129 -0.28 0.27 -2.14
C TYR A 129 -1.00 -0.36 -0.95
N LEU A 130 -2.08 0.25 -0.45
CA LEU A 130 -2.89 -0.31 0.65
C LEU A 130 -3.38 -1.74 0.42
N PRO A 131 -3.82 -2.14 -0.80
CA PRO A 131 -4.27 -3.51 -1.03
C PRO A 131 -3.22 -4.56 -0.65
N THR A 132 -1.96 -4.35 -1.04
CA THR A 132 -0.89 -5.31 -0.72
C THR A 132 -0.50 -5.26 0.75
N ALA A 133 -0.50 -4.09 1.39
CA ALA A 133 -0.27 -3.93 2.82
C ALA A 133 -1.37 -4.65 3.63
N ALA A 134 -2.63 -4.49 3.25
CA ALA A 134 -3.76 -5.18 3.87
C ALA A 134 -3.63 -6.70 3.74
N VAL A 135 -3.28 -7.21 2.55
CA VAL A 135 -3.03 -8.65 2.34
C VAL A 135 -1.95 -9.17 3.28
N GLN A 136 -0.85 -8.44 3.46
CA GLN A 136 0.22 -8.82 4.39
C GLN A 136 -0.23 -8.77 5.85
N THR A 137 -1.07 -7.81 6.23
CA THR A 137 -1.65 -7.74 7.59
C THR A 137 -2.48 -8.98 7.91
N PHE A 138 -3.17 -9.53 6.91
CA PHE A 138 -3.97 -10.76 7.06
C PHE A 138 -3.17 -12.05 6.83
N ALA A 139 -1.94 -11.97 6.32
CA ALA A 139 -1.10 -13.14 6.13
C ALA A 139 -0.79 -13.80 7.48
N GLY A 140 -1.14 -15.05 7.64
CA GLY A 140 -1.04 -15.79 8.91
C GLY A 140 -2.35 -15.81 9.70
N LEU A 141 -3.10 -14.71 9.83
CA LEU A 141 -4.38 -14.71 10.53
C LEU A 141 -5.41 -15.61 9.86
N LYS A 142 -5.47 -15.62 8.54
CA LYS A 142 -6.35 -16.51 7.78
C LYS A 142 -5.96 -18.00 7.90
N ARG A 143 -4.71 -18.31 8.18
CA ARG A 143 -4.27 -19.70 8.36
C ARG A 143 -4.88 -20.35 9.62
N GLU A 144 -5.16 -19.57 10.64
CA GLU A 144 -5.67 -20.06 11.92
C GLU A 144 -7.19 -20.25 11.92
N THR A 145 -7.93 -19.55 11.04
CA THR A 145 -9.39 -19.47 11.12
C THR A 145 -10.16 -20.23 10.03
N ASP A 146 -9.57 -20.58 8.88
CA ASP A 146 -10.34 -20.93 7.69
C ASP A 146 -10.15 -22.38 7.17
N GLY A 147 -9.83 -23.38 7.97
CA GLY A 147 -9.83 -24.77 7.49
C GLY A 147 -9.20 -24.96 6.08
N TRP A 148 -8.01 -24.47 5.87
CA TRP A 148 -7.34 -24.26 4.58
C TRP A 148 -7.01 -25.52 3.77
N ALA A 149 -7.28 -26.70 4.31
CA ALA A 149 -6.95 -27.94 3.64
C ALA A 149 -7.64 -28.13 2.27
N ASP A 150 -8.79 -27.48 2.06
CA ASP A 150 -9.64 -27.74 0.88
C ASP A 150 -9.90 -26.53 -0.04
N LYS A 151 -9.46 -25.31 0.31
CA LYS A 151 -9.64 -24.14 -0.55
C LYS A 151 -8.31 -23.67 -1.12
N LYS A 152 -8.30 -23.36 -2.43
CA LYS A 152 -7.12 -22.77 -3.09
C LYS A 152 -6.69 -21.51 -2.33
N PRO A 153 -5.43 -21.42 -1.87
CA PRO A 153 -4.91 -20.22 -1.23
C PRO A 153 -5.03 -19.01 -2.15
N PHE A 154 -5.51 -17.88 -1.61
CA PHE A 154 -5.79 -16.67 -2.40
C PHE A 154 -4.54 -16.05 -3.02
N GLN A 155 -3.35 -16.32 -2.47
CA GLN A 155 -2.08 -15.84 -2.98
C GLN A 155 -1.59 -16.60 -4.23
N LEU A 156 -2.13 -17.77 -4.54
CA LEU A 156 -1.78 -18.50 -5.76
C LEU A 156 -2.29 -17.72 -6.98
N ASP A 157 -1.46 -17.62 -8.01
CA ASP A 157 -1.65 -16.80 -9.21
C ASP A 157 -1.69 -15.28 -8.94
N ALA A 158 -1.34 -14.82 -7.72
CA ALA A 158 -1.28 -13.40 -7.38
C ALA A 158 0.09 -12.76 -7.67
N CYS A 159 1.15 -13.54 -7.84
CA CYS A 159 2.48 -13.05 -8.21
C CYS A 159 3.24 -14.09 -9.04
N HIS A 160 4.35 -13.64 -9.66
CA HIS A 160 5.16 -14.50 -10.53
C HIS A 160 5.63 -15.81 -9.84
N ALA A 161 6.08 -15.71 -8.60
CA ALA A 161 6.60 -16.88 -7.87
C ALA A 161 5.52 -17.91 -7.53
N LEU A 162 4.26 -17.49 -7.34
CA LEU A 162 3.14 -18.33 -6.94
C LEU A 162 2.18 -18.65 -8.09
N ARG A 163 2.64 -18.58 -9.34
CA ARG A 163 1.89 -19.15 -10.47
C ARG A 163 1.69 -20.64 -10.21
N THR A 164 0.50 -21.14 -10.48
CA THR A 164 0.14 -22.55 -10.20
C THR A 164 0.99 -23.56 -10.96
N ASP A 165 1.68 -23.16 -12.02
CA ASP A 165 2.66 -23.97 -12.77
C ASP A 165 4.12 -23.74 -12.34
N SER A 166 4.39 -22.98 -11.28
CA SER A 166 5.73 -22.66 -10.81
C SER A 166 6.33 -23.75 -9.91
N GLN A 167 7.66 -23.78 -9.84
CA GLN A 167 8.39 -24.66 -8.93
C GLN A 167 8.03 -24.42 -7.46
N ALA A 168 7.78 -23.17 -7.07
CA ALA A 168 7.37 -22.85 -5.70
C ALA A 168 6.02 -23.48 -5.35
N VAL A 169 5.06 -23.47 -6.29
CA VAL A 169 3.75 -24.11 -6.07
C VAL A 169 3.89 -25.63 -6.09
N GLN A 170 4.70 -26.19 -6.97
CA GLN A 170 4.99 -27.63 -6.95
C GLN A 170 5.56 -28.09 -5.60
N MET A 171 6.49 -27.30 -5.02
CA MET A 171 7.18 -27.66 -3.76
C MET A 171 6.32 -27.43 -2.52
N TYR A 172 5.64 -26.30 -2.42
CA TYR A 172 4.99 -25.84 -1.19
C TYR A 172 3.47 -25.97 -1.19
N TYR A 173 2.86 -26.11 -2.38
CA TYR A 173 1.41 -26.22 -2.58
C TYR A 173 1.05 -27.30 -3.62
N PRO A 174 1.59 -28.55 -3.50
CA PRO A 174 1.49 -29.57 -4.55
C PRO A 174 0.06 -29.91 -4.96
N LYS A 175 -0.90 -29.78 -4.04
CA LYS A 175 -2.35 -29.96 -4.31
C LYS A 175 -2.87 -29.00 -5.41
N TRP A 176 -2.22 -27.86 -5.59
CA TRP A 176 -2.66 -26.79 -6.49
C TRP A 176 -1.75 -26.62 -7.70
N TYR A 177 -0.75 -27.48 -7.84
CA TYR A 177 0.18 -27.45 -8.97
C TYR A 177 -0.52 -27.91 -10.24
N THR A 178 -0.42 -27.10 -11.31
CA THR A 178 -1.02 -27.37 -12.63
C THR A 178 0.00 -27.59 -13.73
N GLY A 179 1.29 -27.48 -13.45
CA GLY A 179 2.35 -27.79 -14.41
C GLY A 179 2.42 -29.29 -14.72
N ALA A 180 3.03 -29.64 -15.85
CA ALA A 180 3.28 -31.05 -16.19
C ALA A 180 4.12 -31.71 -15.09
N SER A 181 3.71 -32.82 -14.57
CA SER A 181 4.57 -33.68 -13.73
C SER A 181 5.81 -33.99 -14.57
N VAL A 182 6.99 -33.68 -14.04
CA VAL A 182 8.24 -34.19 -14.62
C VAL A 182 8.13 -35.68 -14.50
N GLY A 183 7.80 -36.33 -15.62
CA GLY A 183 7.74 -37.77 -15.66
C GLY A 183 9.09 -38.32 -15.19
N GLU A 184 9.05 -39.27 -14.28
CA GLU A 184 10.19 -40.14 -14.00
C GLU A 184 10.67 -40.70 -15.34
N SER A 185 11.76 -40.10 -15.86
CA SER A 185 12.49 -40.73 -16.95
C SER A 185 13.22 -41.94 -16.38
N ALA A 186 12.69 -43.10 -16.73
CA ALA A 186 13.28 -44.40 -16.45
C ALA A 186 14.69 -44.54 -17.03
#